data_964fcbc6b695fdb354a2484875938727
#
_entry.id   964fcbc6b695fdb354a2484875938727
#
_cell.length_a   1.000
_cell.length_b   1.000
_cell.length_c   1.000
_cell.angle_alpha   90.00
_cell.angle_beta   90.00
_cell.angle_gamma   90.00
#
_symmetry.space_group_name_H-M   'P 1'
#
loop_
_entity.id
_entity.type
_entity.pdbx_description
1 polymer ?
#
loop_
_entity_poly.entity_id
_entity_poly.type
_entity_poly.pdbx_seq_one_letter_code
_entity_poly.pdbx_strand_id
1 'polypeptide(L)' 'MIIKDQTTIKEKYYYYVAILSKGRDIIHIKGTYGTTKNDFPLREVENHILEDFVIPTDSIVITFYKEITKENYKSYNNEQ' A
#
# COMPACT_ATOMS: atom_id res chain seq x y z
N MET A 1 -6.95 -31.79 14.65
CA MET A 1 -6.83 -31.22 14.68
C MET A 1 -6.91 -30.18 14.37
N ILE A 2 -7.05 -29.77 14.24
CA ILE A 2 -7.14 -28.93 13.93
C ILE A 2 -6.65 -27.87 13.88
N ILE A 3 -6.40 -27.50 13.53
CA ILE A 3 -5.57 -26.66 13.46
C ILE A 3 -5.99 -25.58 12.76
N LYS A 4 -6.86 -25.42 12.62
CA LYS A 4 -7.36 -24.47 11.99
C LYS A 4 -6.93 -23.20 12.33
N ASP A 5 -6.50 -22.98 13.34
CA ASP A 5 -6.14 -21.73 13.71
C ASP A 5 -5.07 -21.21 13.00
N GLN A 6 -4.16 -22.00 12.71
CA GLN A 6 -3.05 -21.49 12.12
C GLN A 6 -3.30 -21.07 10.81
N THR A 7 -4.32 -21.46 10.26
CA THR A 7 -4.53 -21.06 8.92
C THR A 7 -5.23 -19.77 8.87
N THR A 8 -5.47 -19.17 9.98
CA THR A 8 -6.18 -17.94 9.97
C THR A 8 -5.27 -16.79 9.84
N ILE A 9 -4.74 -16.59 8.69
CA ILE A 9 -3.91 -15.44 8.45
C ILE A 9 -4.82 -14.34 8.00
N LYS A 10 -4.91 -13.29 8.79
CA LYS A 10 -5.76 -12.20 8.46
C LYS A 10 -5.07 -11.24 7.57
N GLU A 11 -5.69 -10.90 6.48
CA GLU A 11 -5.16 -9.88 5.61
C GLU A 11 -5.69 -8.54 6.06
N LYS A 12 -4.82 -7.55 5.99
CA LYS A 12 -5.20 -6.19 6.30
C LYS A 12 -5.02 -5.38 5.04
N TYR A 13 -5.89 -4.40 4.87
CA TYR A 13 -5.88 -3.59 3.67
C TYR A 13 -5.73 -2.14 4.06
N TYR A 14 -4.93 -1.41 3.31
CA TYR A 14 -4.62 -0.03 3.62
C TYR A 14 -4.80 0.87 2.42
N TYR A 15 -5.18 2.08 2.70
CA TYR A 15 -5.20 3.15 1.73
C TYR A 15 -4.05 4.06 2.09
N TYR A 16 -3.31 4.52 1.12
CA TYR A 16 -2.17 5.39 1.41
C TYR A 16 -2.09 6.54 0.45
N VAL A 17 -1.40 7.58 0.87
CA VAL A 17 -1.08 8.73 0.04
C VAL A 17 0.43 8.94 0.15
N ALA A 18 1.06 9.16 -0.98
CA ALA A 18 2.50 9.32 -1.01
C ALA A 18 2.88 10.47 -1.93
N ILE A 19 4.07 10.98 -1.72
CA ILE A 19 4.62 12.03 -2.54
C ILE A 19 5.96 11.54 -3.08
N LEU A 20 6.13 11.64 -4.38
CA LEU A 20 7.39 11.30 -5.01
C LEU A 20 8.03 12.57 -5.52
N SER A 21 9.33 12.68 -5.34
CA SER A 21 10.08 13.81 -5.85
C SER A 21 10.99 13.35 -6.97
N LYS A 22 11.05 14.13 -8.02
CA LYS A 22 11.96 13.86 -9.11
C LYS A 22 12.46 15.22 -9.58
N GLY A 23 13.66 15.58 -9.18
CA GLY A 23 14.17 16.91 -9.50
C GLY A 23 13.28 17.96 -8.89
N ARG A 24 12.70 18.75 -9.72
CA ARG A 24 11.80 19.80 -9.24
C ARG A 24 10.36 19.36 -9.23
N ASP A 25 10.08 18.20 -9.81
CA ASP A 25 8.71 17.76 -9.93
C ASP A 25 8.28 17.02 -8.69
N ILE A 26 7.05 17.25 -8.29
CA ILE A 26 6.48 16.57 -7.14
C ILE A 26 5.21 15.90 -7.60
N ILE A 27 5.11 14.61 -7.39
CA ILE A 27 3.99 13.82 -7.85
C ILE A 27 3.26 13.28 -6.65
N HIS A 28 1.97 13.53 -6.57
CA HIS A 28 1.15 13.00 -5.50
C HIS A 28 0.45 11.77 -6.01
N ILE A 29 0.53 10.69 -5.26
CA ILE A 29 -0.13 9.46 -5.64
C ILE A 29 -0.91 8.92 -4.48
N LYS A 30 -1.86 8.06 -4.79
CA LYS A 30 -2.62 7.38 -3.75
C LYS A 30 -2.92 5.99 -4.26
N GLY A 31 -3.12 5.06 -3.35
CA GLY A 31 -3.37 3.70 -3.72
C GLY A 31 -3.77 2.86 -2.54
N THR A 32 -3.85 1.57 -2.77
CA THR A 32 -4.21 0.63 -1.72
C THR A 32 -3.19 -0.50 -1.70
N TYR A 33 -3.10 -1.16 -0.57
CA TYR A 33 -2.12 -2.24 -0.42
C TYR A 33 -2.67 -3.27 0.57
N GLY A 34 -2.59 -4.53 0.22
CA GLY A 34 -3.01 -5.60 1.09
C GLY A 34 -1.81 -6.34 1.64
N THR A 35 -1.86 -6.71 2.90
CA THR A 35 -0.74 -7.39 3.52
C THR A 35 -1.24 -8.31 4.62
N THR A 36 -0.45 -9.32 4.94
CA THR A 36 -0.75 -10.18 6.06
C THR A 36 0.04 -9.79 7.29
N LYS A 37 0.83 -8.74 7.20
CA LYS A 37 1.61 -8.28 8.34
C LYS A 37 0.73 -7.50 9.30
N ASN A 38 1.14 -7.47 10.55
CA ASN A 38 0.34 -6.81 11.57
C ASN A 38 0.32 -5.31 11.43
N ASP A 39 1.40 -4.74 10.95
CA ASP A 39 1.50 -3.31 10.83
C ASP A 39 1.62 -2.91 9.38
N PHE A 40 1.43 -1.65 9.12
CA PHE A 40 1.60 -1.12 7.76
C PHE A 40 3.05 -1.33 7.34
N PRO A 41 3.31 -2.11 6.31
CA PRO A 41 4.70 -2.43 5.93
C PRO A 41 5.26 -1.31 5.06
N LEU A 42 5.70 -0.26 5.70
CA LEU A 42 6.12 0.96 5.03
C LEU A 42 7.12 0.73 3.91
N ARG A 43 8.17 -0.03 4.21
CA ARG A 43 9.20 -0.22 3.20
C ARG A 43 8.72 -1.04 2.01
N GLU A 44 7.88 -2.03 2.28
CA GLU A 44 7.34 -2.82 1.19
C GLU A 44 6.44 -1.98 0.30
N VAL A 45 5.66 -1.10 0.91
CA VAL A 45 4.78 -0.26 0.14
C VAL A 45 5.58 0.73 -0.68
N GLU A 46 6.64 1.27 -0.11
CA GLU A 46 7.50 2.15 -0.88
C GLU A 46 8.09 1.44 -2.08
N ASN A 47 8.55 0.22 -1.90
CA ASN A 47 9.11 -0.55 -3.01
C ASN A 47 8.05 -0.86 -4.04
N HIS A 48 6.85 -1.17 -3.59
CA HIS A 48 5.74 -1.46 -4.49
C HIS A 48 5.43 -0.24 -5.36
N ILE A 49 5.42 0.93 -4.77
CA ILE A 49 5.16 2.15 -5.51
C ILE A 49 6.27 2.38 -6.53
N LEU A 50 7.51 2.20 -6.12
CA LEU A 50 8.62 2.44 -7.02
C LEU A 50 8.64 1.47 -8.19
N GLU A 51 8.13 0.27 -7.98
CA GLU A 51 8.06 -0.69 -9.07
C GLU A 51 7.06 -0.26 -10.12
N ASP A 52 5.98 0.39 -9.70
CA ASP A 52 4.98 0.82 -10.65
C ASP A 52 5.42 2.02 -11.45
N PHE A 53 6.34 2.79 -10.90
CA PHE A 53 6.81 3.98 -11.58
C PHE A 53 8.20 3.72 -12.11
N VAL A 54 8.31 3.58 -13.40
CA VAL A 54 9.58 3.30 -14.01
C VAL A 54 10.52 4.47 -13.90
N ILE A 55 9.99 5.63 -13.62
CA ILE A 55 10.80 6.84 -13.59
C ILE A 55 11.58 6.91 -12.30
N PRO A 56 12.87 7.16 -12.35
CA PRO A 56 13.65 7.29 -11.14
C PRO A 56 13.15 8.45 -10.30
N THR A 57 13.11 8.26 -9.01
CA THR A 57 12.71 9.32 -8.11
C THR A 57 13.83 9.59 -7.15
N ASP A 58 13.89 10.82 -6.67
CA ASP A 58 14.88 11.19 -5.70
C ASP A 58 14.45 10.76 -4.32
N SER A 59 13.18 10.76 -4.07
CA SER A 59 12.69 10.33 -2.78
C SER A 59 11.21 9.99 -2.86
N ILE A 60 10.77 9.21 -1.91
CA ILE A 60 9.38 8.86 -1.79
C ILE A 60 9.02 8.98 -0.32
N VAL A 61 7.89 9.61 -0.03
CA VAL A 61 7.43 9.77 1.33
C VAL A 61 5.96 9.39 1.39
N ILE A 62 5.62 8.47 2.27
CA ILE A 62 4.24 8.12 2.48
C ILE A 62 3.73 9.04 3.57
N THR A 63 2.83 9.94 3.21
CA THR A 63 2.39 10.99 4.12
C THR A 63 1.16 10.58 4.91
N PHE A 64 0.47 9.55 4.48
CA PHE A 64 -0.75 9.14 5.17
C PHE A 64 -1.05 7.69 4.83
N TYR A 65 -1.53 6.94 5.79
CA TYR A 65 -2.09 5.63 5.51
C TYR A 65 -3.18 5.33 6.52
N LYS A 66 -4.08 4.44 6.15
CA LYS A 66 -5.21 4.13 7.00
C LYS A 66 -5.66 2.73 6.65
N GLU A 67 -5.95 1.94 7.67
CA GLU A 67 -6.48 0.60 7.42
C GLU A 67 -7.92 0.72 6.94
N ILE A 68 -8.30 -0.05 5.93
CA ILE A 68 -9.64 -0.01 5.38
C ILE A 68 -10.18 -1.43 5.36
N THR A 69 -11.47 -1.56 5.09
CA THR A 69 -12.09 -2.87 5.04
C THR A 69 -11.77 -3.54 3.71
N LYS A 70 -11.94 -4.85 3.69
CA LYS A 70 -11.74 -5.60 2.47
C LYS A 70 -12.71 -5.11 1.39
N GLU A 71 -13.90 -4.76 1.78
CA GLU A 71 -14.88 -4.29 0.82
C GLU A 71 -14.47 -2.97 0.20
N ASN A 72 -13.97 -2.07 1.02
CA ASN A 72 -13.49 -0.79 0.49
C ASN A 72 -12.29 -1.00 -0.41
N TYR A 73 -11.43 -1.92 -0.05
CA TYR A 73 -10.27 -2.23 -0.86
C TYR A 73 -10.68 -2.73 -2.24
N LYS A 74 -11.67 -3.64 -2.27
CA LYS A 74 -12.12 -4.17 -3.54
C LYS A 74 -12.81 -3.10 -4.37
N SER A 75 -13.59 -2.28 -3.71
CA SER A 75 -14.31 -1.23 -4.40
C SER A 75 -13.36 -0.25 -5.05
N TYR A 76 -12.32 0.14 -4.31
CA TYR A 76 -11.34 1.07 -4.83
C TYR A 76 -10.63 0.50 -6.04
N ASN A 77 -10.24 -0.76 -5.97
CA ASN A 77 -9.50 -1.37 -7.06
C ASN A 77 -10.35 -1.67 -8.27
N ASN A 78 -11.64 -1.80 -8.08
CA ASN A 78 -12.52 -2.07 -9.21
C ASN A 78 -13.08 -0.85 -9.84
N GLU A 79 -12.72 0.30 -9.31
CA GLU A 79 -13.20 1.45 -9.85
C GLU A 79 -12.43 1.88 -10.97
N GLN A 80 -12.29 1.29 -11.90
CA GLN A 80 -11.41 1.67 -12.96
C GLN A 80 -12.13 2.18 -14.13
#